data_de4fc61a3d5ae5f6c6b510f5a5e33084
#
_entry.id   de4fc61a3d5ae5f6c6b510f5a5e33084
#
_cell.length_a   1.000
_cell.length_b   1.000
_cell.length_c   1.000
_cell.angle_alpha   90.00
_cell.angle_beta   90.00
_cell.angle_gamma   90.00
#
_symmetry.space_group_name_H-M   'P 1'
#
loop_
_entity.id
_entity.type
_entity.pdbx_description
1 polymer ?
#
loop_
_entity_poly.entity_id
_entity_poly.type
_entity_poly.pdbx_seq_one_letter_code
_entity_poly.pdbx_strand_id
1 'polypeptide(L)'
;PLTFASLILGKDIQKISGEAALTDKGVDAQNSITLKYKSGKMAFLSSCMTAWMPNTGVICGSLGYIVAHDFWKCQRFTVCVRGREPYDVSCSFEISGYEYEVRAAIKAINEKRLYCDEMTWDESVRLMGVMDTLRNMWGIKYPFE
;
A
#
# COMPACT_ATOMS: atom_id res chain seq x y z
N PRO A 1 -0.85 -0.98 2.39
CA PRO A 1 -0.41 0.43 2.20
C PRO A 1 0.82 0.56 1.30
N LEU A 2 1.89 -0.24 1.51
CA LEU A 2 3.14 -0.15 0.74
C LEU A 2 2.94 -0.35 -0.77
N THR A 3 2.18 -1.37 -1.17
CA THR A 3 1.86 -1.65 -2.58
C THR A 3 1.06 -0.51 -3.20
N PHE A 4 0.09 0.05 -2.47
CA PHE A 4 -0.69 1.21 -2.92
C PHE A 4 0.19 2.44 -3.13
N ALA A 5 1.11 2.72 -2.21
CA ALA A 5 2.07 3.81 -2.37
C ALA A 5 3.01 3.58 -3.58
N SER A 6 3.47 2.34 -3.80
CA SER A 6 4.30 1.99 -4.97
C SER A 6 3.56 2.15 -6.29
N LEU A 7 2.27 1.81 -6.33
CA LEU A 7 1.44 1.99 -7.53
C LEU A 7 1.34 3.47 -7.94
N ILE A 8 1.23 4.38 -6.97
CA ILE A 8 1.04 5.82 -7.23
C ILE A 8 2.35 6.57 -7.40
N LEU A 9 3.37 6.26 -6.61
CA LEU A 9 4.61 7.05 -6.51
C LEU A 9 5.83 6.38 -7.15
N GLY A 10 5.68 5.13 -7.60
CA GLY A 10 6.77 4.32 -8.13
C GLY A 10 7.53 3.57 -7.05
N LYS A 11 8.69 3.02 -7.42
CA LYS A 11 9.45 2.07 -6.60
C LYS A 11 10.71 2.66 -5.97
N ASP A 12 11.15 3.84 -6.43
CA ASP A 12 12.43 4.46 -6.08
C ASP A 12 12.39 5.20 -4.74
N ILE A 13 12.31 4.42 -3.64
CA ILE A 13 12.36 4.96 -2.29
C ILE A 13 13.80 5.42 -1.99
N GLN A 14 13.96 6.67 -1.59
CA GLN A 14 15.23 7.27 -1.18
C GLN A 14 15.48 7.13 0.32
N LYS A 15 14.43 7.29 1.13
CA LYS A 15 14.51 7.24 2.60
C LYS A 15 13.25 6.64 3.18
N ILE A 16 13.44 5.79 4.18
CA ILE A 16 12.38 5.21 5.01
C ILE A 16 12.58 5.73 6.43
N SER A 17 11.52 6.15 7.09
CA SER A 17 11.51 6.51 8.51
C SER A 17 10.14 6.18 9.10
N GLY A 18 10.08 5.95 10.40
CA GLY A 18 8.83 5.64 11.08
C GLY A 18 9.04 5.21 12.52
N GLU A 19 7.95 5.23 13.27
CA GLU A 19 7.88 4.82 14.67
C GLU A 19 6.81 3.75 14.84
N ALA A 20 7.01 2.88 15.83
CA ALA A 20 6.05 1.86 16.20
C ALA A 20 5.88 1.79 17.73
N ALA A 21 4.65 1.61 18.15
CA ALA A 21 4.33 1.17 19.50
C ALA A 21 4.23 -0.36 19.50
N LEU A 22 5.04 -1.03 20.33
CA LEU A 22 5.08 -2.48 20.35
C LEU A 22 4.12 -3.03 21.42
N THR A 23 3.60 -4.24 21.16
CA THR A 23 2.87 -5.04 22.16
C THR A 23 3.86 -5.68 23.13
N ASP A 24 3.35 -6.25 24.23
CA ASP A 24 4.15 -7.04 25.18
C ASP A 24 4.82 -8.27 24.53
N LYS A 25 4.34 -8.67 23.34
CA LYS A 25 4.92 -9.79 22.57
C LYS A 25 5.95 -9.31 21.52
N GLY A 26 6.28 -8.02 21.48
CA GLY A 26 7.30 -7.47 20.62
C GLY A 26 6.90 -7.30 19.15
N VAL A 27 5.59 -7.25 18.84
CA VAL A 27 5.08 -6.91 17.50
C VAL A 27 4.46 -5.52 17.50
N ASP A 28 4.42 -4.85 16.36
CA ASP A 28 3.88 -3.51 16.22
C ASP A 28 2.35 -3.48 16.41
N ALA A 29 1.91 -2.92 17.52
CA ALA A 29 0.49 -2.66 17.79
C ALA A 29 -0.04 -1.51 16.93
N GLN A 30 0.81 -0.51 16.72
CA GLN A 30 0.53 0.68 15.92
C GLN A 30 1.83 1.18 15.32
N ASN A 31 1.77 1.66 14.09
CA ASN A 31 2.93 2.28 13.45
C ASN A 31 2.57 3.49 12.59
N SER A 32 3.58 4.32 12.35
CA SER A 32 3.56 5.39 11.35
C SER A 32 4.84 5.32 10.53
N ILE A 33 4.70 5.43 9.21
CA ILE A 33 5.80 5.27 8.26
C ILE A 33 5.81 6.46 7.30
N THR A 34 6.99 7.00 7.06
CA THR A 34 7.23 8.02 6.03
C THR A 34 8.18 7.46 4.99
N LEU A 35 7.75 7.46 3.73
CA LEU A 35 8.57 7.12 2.57
C LEU A 35 8.88 8.38 1.78
N LYS A 36 10.15 8.68 1.56
CA LYS A 36 10.60 9.73 0.65
C LYS A 36 11.13 9.08 -0.62
N TYR A 37 10.63 9.49 -1.76
CA TYR A 37 11.03 8.98 -3.08
C TYR A 37 12.11 9.87 -3.71
N LYS A 38 12.93 9.30 -4.61
CA LYS A 38 13.94 10.06 -5.38
C LYS A 38 13.33 11.21 -6.17
N SER A 39 12.08 11.08 -6.59
CA SER A 39 11.30 12.13 -7.27
C SER A 39 10.97 13.33 -6.38
N GLY A 40 11.30 13.30 -5.09
CA GLY A 40 10.93 14.29 -4.09
C GLY A 40 9.53 14.10 -3.50
N LYS A 41 8.72 13.21 -4.03
CA LYS A 41 7.39 12.88 -3.50
C LYS A 41 7.50 12.12 -2.18
N MET A 42 6.44 12.15 -1.38
CA MET A 42 6.39 11.48 -0.09
C MET A 42 5.09 10.71 0.08
N ALA A 43 5.15 9.59 0.81
CA ALA A 43 3.99 8.88 1.31
C ALA A 43 4.03 8.80 2.84
N PHE A 44 2.87 8.94 3.47
CA PHE A 44 2.64 8.77 4.89
C PHE A 44 1.69 7.59 5.07
N LEU A 45 2.15 6.56 5.75
CA LEU A 45 1.39 5.33 5.95
C LEU A 45 1.24 5.08 7.45
N SER A 46 0.12 4.49 7.83
CA SER A 46 -0.11 4.08 9.20
C SER A 46 -0.90 2.79 9.27
N SER A 47 -0.68 2.01 10.31
CA SER A 47 -1.52 0.88 10.66
C SER A 47 -1.70 0.79 12.17
N CYS A 48 -2.80 0.19 12.62
CA CYS A 48 -3.10 0.00 14.03
C CYS A 48 -3.95 -1.26 14.21
N MET A 49 -3.57 -2.12 15.17
CA MET A 49 -4.34 -3.30 15.55
C MET A 49 -5.28 -3.03 16.74
N THR A 50 -5.03 -1.97 17.49
CA THR A 50 -5.71 -1.67 18.76
C THR A 50 -6.79 -0.60 18.63
N ALA A 51 -6.92 0.04 17.48
CA ALA A 51 -7.95 1.04 17.21
C ALA A 51 -8.60 0.81 15.84
N TRP A 52 -9.87 1.17 15.73
CA TRP A 52 -10.55 1.19 14.46
C TRP A 52 -10.13 2.43 13.67
N MET A 53 -9.49 2.22 12.53
CA MET A 53 -9.06 3.28 11.62
C MET A 53 -9.78 3.19 10.27
N PRO A 54 -10.08 4.32 9.61
CA PRO A 54 -10.57 4.30 8.24
C PRO A 54 -9.53 3.69 7.29
N ASN A 55 -9.96 2.74 6.44
CA ASN A 55 -9.13 2.18 5.38
C ASN A 55 -9.12 3.09 4.15
N THR A 56 -8.64 4.32 4.33
CA THR A 56 -8.70 5.37 3.31
C THR A 56 -7.31 5.70 2.79
N GLY A 57 -7.16 5.72 1.45
CA GLY A 57 -5.98 6.27 0.79
C GLY A 57 -6.28 7.66 0.22
N VAL A 58 -5.40 8.63 0.46
CA VAL A 58 -5.53 9.98 -0.10
C VAL A 58 -4.34 10.27 -1.01
N ILE A 59 -4.63 10.62 -2.27
CA ILE A 59 -3.62 10.94 -3.28
C ILE A 59 -3.71 12.43 -3.56
N CYS A 60 -2.69 13.20 -3.13
CA CYS A 60 -2.66 14.64 -3.28
C CYS A 60 -1.88 15.07 -4.52
N GLY A 61 -2.45 15.98 -5.30
CA GLY A 61 -1.83 16.63 -6.45
C GLY A 61 -1.94 18.16 -6.39
N SER A 62 -1.31 18.85 -7.31
CA SER A 62 -1.32 20.33 -7.38
C SER A 62 -2.69 20.94 -7.67
N LEU A 63 -3.57 20.21 -8.35
CA LEU A 63 -4.91 20.67 -8.75
C LEU A 63 -6.02 20.18 -7.83
N GLY A 64 -5.73 19.24 -6.91
CA GLY A 64 -6.72 18.64 -6.05
C GLY A 64 -6.23 17.34 -5.43
N TYR A 65 -7.17 16.52 -4.95
CA TYR A 65 -6.84 15.22 -4.36
C TYR A 65 -7.91 14.18 -4.70
N ILE A 66 -7.54 12.92 -4.55
CA ILE A 66 -8.43 11.77 -4.70
C ILE A 66 -8.48 11.02 -3.38
N VAL A 67 -9.68 10.66 -2.93
CA VAL A 67 -9.90 9.80 -1.76
C VAL A 67 -10.30 8.42 -2.26
N ALA A 68 -9.45 7.42 -2.05
CA ALA A 68 -9.75 6.01 -2.31
C ALA A 68 -10.37 5.41 -1.06
N HIS A 69 -11.66 5.07 -1.12
CA HIS A 69 -12.38 4.45 -0.02
C HIS A 69 -12.08 2.96 0.01
N ASP A 70 -11.79 2.41 1.18
CA ASP A 70 -11.35 1.01 1.35
C ASP A 70 -10.26 0.64 0.35
N PHE A 71 -9.15 1.38 0.33
CA PHE A 71 -8.13 1.36 -0.73
C PHE A 71 -7.59 -0.05 -1.08
N TRP A 72 -7.71 -1.02 -0.19
CA TRP A 72 -7.28 -2.41 -0.42
C TRP A 72 -8.29 -3.24 -1.25
N LYS A 73 -9.54 -2.77 -1.36
CA LYS A 73 -10.60 -3.31 -2.22
C LYS A 73 -11.44 -2.17 -2.79
N CYS A 74 -10.79 -1.16 -3.34
CA CYS A 74 -11.43 0.09 -3.72
C CYS A 74 -12.42 -0.11 -4.87
N GLN A 75 -13.70 0.17 -4.61
CA GLN A 75 -14.77 0.20 -5.60
C GLN A 75 -15.34 1.61 -5.81
N ARG A 76 -14.88 2.58 -5.01
CA ARG A 76 -15.31 3.97 -5.09
C ARG A 76 -14.17 4.90 -4.68
N PHE A 77 -13.99 5.97 -5.44
CA PHE A 77 -13.13 7.06 -5.03
C PHE A 77 -13.79 8.41 -5.32
N THR A 78 -13.51 9.37 -4.45
CA THR A 78 -14.00 10.74 -4.56
C THR A 78 -12.91 11.61 -5.15
N VAL A 79 -13.23 12.34 -6.21
CA VAL A 79 -12.32 13.29 -6.88
C VAL A 79 -12.66 14.71 -6.43
N CYS A 80 -11.69 15.38 -5.82
CA CYS A 80 -11.80 16.74 -5.33
C CYS A 80 -10.86 17.65 -6.12
N VAL A 81 -11.39 18.46 -7.03
CA VAL A 81 -10.62 19.42 -7.83
C VAL A 81 -10.86 20.82 -7.29
N ARG A 82 -9.79 21.62 -7.13
CA ARG A 82 -9.90 23.00 -6.63
C ARG A 82 -10.88 23.80 -7.47
N GLY A 83 -11.84 24.44 -6.82
CA GLY A 83 -12.84 25.28 -7.45
C GLY A 83 -13.95 24.51 -8.20
N ARG A 84 -14.07 23.22 -7.97
CA ARG A 84 -15.17 22.38 -8.49
C ARG A 84 -15.80 21.59 -7.37
N GLU A 85 -17.08 21.23 -7.54
CA GLU A 85 -17.76 20.32 -6.63
C GLU A 85 -17.10 18.93 -6.70
N PRO A 86 -16.88 18.27 -5.56
CA PRO A 86 -16.40 16.89 -5.53
C PRO A 86 -17.38 15.95 -6.23
N TYR A 87 -16.85 14.90 -6.85
CA TYR A 87 -17.67 13.87 -7.46
C TYR A 87 -17.09 12.47 -7.21
N ASP A 88 -17.97 11.48 -7.16
CA ASP A 88 -17.61 10.09 -6.96
C ASP A 88 -17.45 9.38 -8.31
N VAL A 89 -16.46 8.49 -8.36
CA VAL A 89 -16.28 7.51 -9.43
C VAL A 89 -16.39 6.12 -8.81
N SER A 90 -17.26 5.30 -9.35
CA SER A 90 -17.48 3.91 -8.90
C SER A 90 -16.94 2.93 -9.93
N CYS A 91 -16.30 1.87 -9.45
CA CYS A 91 -15.79 0.75 -10.24
C CYS A 91 -16.10 -0.53 -9.48
N SER A 92 -17.29 -1.07 -9.68
CA SER A 92 -17.73 -2.29 -9.00
C SER A 92 -16.93 -3.50 -9.46
N PHE A 93 -16.66 -4.43 -8.54
CA PHE A 93 -16.14 -5.75 -8.91
C PHE A 93 -17.18 -6.52 -9.73
N GLU A 94 -16.72 -7.43 -10.55
CA GLU A 94 -17.62 -8.33 -11.28
C GLU A 94 -18.29 -9.33 -10.33
N ILE A 95 -17.55 -9.82 -9.33
CA ILE A 95 -18.02 -10.78 -8.32
C ILE A 95 -17.61 -10.30 -6.92
N SER A 96 -16.32 -10.38 -6.57
CA SER A 96 -15.80 -10.13 -5.22
C SER A 96 -14.46 -9.38 -5.20
N GLY A 97 -13.81 -9.24 -6.37
CA GLY A 97 -12.46 -8.71 -6.55
C GLY A 97 -11.38 -9.80 -6.63
N TYR A 98 -11.59 -10.98 -6.06
CA TYR A 98 -10.64 -12.10 -6.15
C TYR A 98 -10.57 -12.71 -7.56
N GLU A 99 -11.60 -12.55 -8.38
CA GLU A 99 -11.59 -12.98 -9.77
C GLU A 99 -10.45 -12.40 -10.59
N TYR A 100 -9.96 -11.21 -10.27
CA TYR A 100 -8.80 -10.58 -10.93
C TYR A 100 -7.50 -11.32 -10.62
N GLU A 101 -7.31 -11.75 -9.37
CA GLU A 101 -6.15 -12.55 -8.96
C GLU A 101 -6.15 -13.91 -9.66
N VAL A 102 -7.31 -14.56 -9.70
CA VAL A 102 -7.48 -15.86 -10.40
C VAL A 102 -7.17 -15.69 -11.89
N ARG A 103 -7.68 -14.65 -12.56
CA ARG A 103 -7.39 -14.39 -13.99
C ARG A 103 -5.93 -14.13 -14.24
N ALA A 104 -5.25 -13.35 -13.37
CA ALA A 104 -3.81 -13.10 -13.49
C ALA A 104 -3.00 -14.40 -13.36
N ALA A 105 -3.36 -15.27 -12.40
CA ALA A 105 -2.73 -16.57 -12.21
C ALA A 105 -2.95 -17.49 -13.42
N ILE A 106 -4.18 -17.61 -13.93
CA ILE A 106 -4.51 -18.40 -15.12
C ILE A 106 -3.70 -17.90 -16.34
N LYS A 107 -3.64 -16.58 -16.54
CA LYS A 107 -2.85 -15.97 -17.62
C LYS A 107 -1.38 -16.37 -17.51
N ALA A 108 -0.77 -16.20 -16.33
CA ALA A 108 0.63 -16.55 -16.11
C ALA A 108 0.92 -18.05 -16.39
N ILE A 109 0.02 -18.95 -15.93
CA ILE A 109 0.14 -20.41 -16.19
C ILE A 109 0.07 -20.71 -17.69
N ASN A 110 -0.91 -20.16 -18.40
CA ASN A 110 -1.08 -20.38 -19.85
C ASN A 110 0.13 -19.86 -20.65
N GLU A 111 0.74 -18.76 -20.21
CA GLU A 111 1.93 -18.19 -20.81
C GLU A 111 3.23 -18.84 -20.29
N LYS A 112 3.14 -19.89 -19.46
CA LYS A 112 4.27 -20.61 -18.84
C LYS A 112 5.20 -19.69 -18.05
N ARG A 113 4.66 -18.64 -17.43
CA ARG A 113 5.39 -17.74 -16.53
C ARG A 113 5.30 -18.23 -15.09
N LEU A 114 6.33 -17.95 -14.31
CA LEU A 114 6.42 -18.35 -12.90
C LEU A 114 5.89 -17.28 -11.94
N TYR A 115 5.45 -16.13 -12.44
CA TYR A 115 4.90 -15.02 -11.67
C TYR A 115 3.86 -14.25 -12.49
N CYS A 116 3.02 -13.48 -11.80
CA CYS A 116 2.07 -12.56 -12.42
C CYS A 116 2.73 -11.18 -12.63
N ASP A 117 2.36 -10.48 -13.72
CA ASP A 117 2.89 -9.15 -14.02
C ASP A 117 2.49 -8.11 -12.96
N GLU A 118 1.33 -8.31 -12.36
CA GLU A 118 0.76 -7.44 -11.34
C GLU A 118 1.59 -7.44 -10.04
N MET A 119 2.26 -8.58 -9.74
CA MET A 119 3.14 -8.72 -8.59
C MET A 119 4.28 -9.68 -8.95
N THR A 120 5.40 -9.13 -9.41
CA THR A 120 6.60 -9.91 -9.75
C THR A 120 7.36 -10.34 -8.49
N TRP A 121 8.24 -11.33 -8.61
CA TRP A 121 9.12 -11.74 -7.52
C TRP A 121 10.00 -10.60 -7.02
N ASP A 122 10.57 -9.82 -7.95
CA ASP A 122 11.40 -8.65 -7.60
C ASP A 122 10.61 -7.63 -6.78
N GLU A 123 9.34 -7.40 -7.12
CA GLU A 123 8.48 -6.49 -6.36
C GLU A 123 8.17 -7.04 -4.96
N SER A 124 7.88 -8.34 -4.85
CA SER A 124 7.68 -8.99 -3.56
C SER A 124 8.92 -8.90 -2.67
N VAL A 125 10.10 -9.20 -3.21
CA VAL A 125 11.37 -9.10 -2.50
C VAL A 125 11.66 -7.65 -2.10
N ARG A 126 11.41 -6.69 -2.99
CA ARG A 126 11.58 -5.26 -2.70
C ARG A 126 10.69 -4.79 -1.54
N LEU A 127 9.41 -5.18 -1.55
CA LEU A 127 8.47 -4.83 -0.48
C LEU A 127 8.87 -5.48 0.85
N MET A 128 9.31 -6.74 0.82
CA MET A 128 9.85 -7.40 2.02
C MET A 128 11.07 -6.66 2.56
N GLY A 129 11.99 -6.20 1.70
CA GLY A 129 13.14 -5.40 2.12
C GLY A 129 12.76 -4.07 2.79
N VAL A 130 11.67 -3.42 2.36
CA VAL A 130 11.12 -2.25 3.04
C VAL A 130 10.62 -2.62 4.44
N MET A 131 9.87 -3.74 4.56
CA MET A 131 9.37 -4.21 5.85
C MET A 131 10.50 -4.64 6.79
N ASP A 132 11.53 -5.30 6.29
CA ASP A 132 12.71 -5.66 7.08
C ASP A 132 13.47 -4.44 7.58
N THR A 133 13.60 -3.41 6.75
CA THR A 133 14.17 -2.12 7.17
C THR A 133 13.41 -1.53 8.34
N LEU A 134 12.07 -1.50 8.27
CA LEU A 134 11.21 -1.01 9.34
C LEU A 134 11.30 -1.86 10.61
N ARG A 135 11.25 -3.19 10.47
CA ARG A 135 11.41 -4.12 11.59
C ARG A 135 12.74 -3.88 12.33
N ASN A 136 13.83 -3.75 11.58
CA ASN A 136 15.15 -3.47 12.15
C ASN A 136 15.16 -2.12 12.89
N MET A 137 14.54 -1.07 12.34
CA MET A 137 14.42 0.23 12.99
C MET A 137 13.65 0.16 14.30
N TRP A 138 12.63 -0.68 14.39
CA TRP A 138 11.76 -0.84 15.56
C TRP A 138 12.25 -1.91 16.54
N GLY A 139 13.33 -2.63 16.22
CA GLY A 139 13.87 -3.71 17.06
C GLY A 139 13.00 -4.96 17.09
N ILE A 140 12.12 -5.16 16.11
CA ILE A 140 11.27 -6.35 16.00
C ILE A 140 12.10 -7.51 15.47
N LYS A 141 12.16 -8.61 16.25
CA LYS A 141 12.81 -9.86 15.87
C LYS A 141 11.84 -11.03 16.04
N TYR A 142 11.85 -11.94 15.09
CA TYR A 142 11.05 -13.16 15.21
C TYR A 142 11.80 -14.23 16.02
N PRO A 143 11.08 -15.17 16.69
CA PRO A 143 11.70 -16.15 17.60
C PRO A 143 12.75 -17.08 16.97
N PHE A 144 12.83 -17.14 15.65
CA PHE A 144 13.70 -18.04 14.88
C PHE A 144 14.73 -17.30 14.00
N GLU A 145 14.94 -16.00 14.27
CA GLU A 145 15.97 -15.17 13.64
C GLU A 145 17.21 -15.00 14.53
#